data_196e0494fdbfb915f18f81bbbeca4771
#
_entry.id   196e0494fdbfb915f18f81bbbeca4771
#
_cell.length_a   1.000
_cell.length_b   1.000
_cell.length_c   1.000
_cell.angle_alpha   90.00
_cell.angle_beta   90.00
_cell.angle_gamma   90.00
#
_symmetry.space_group_name_H-M   'P 1'
#
loop_
_entity.id
_entity.type
_entity.pdbx_description
1 polymer ?
#
loop_
_entity_poly.entity_id
_entity_poly.type
_entity_poly.pdbx_seq_one_letter_code
_entity_poly.pdbx_strand_id
1 'polypeptide(L)' 'MTEESTILLYTYPDILEANLVRDKLKAAGIDSFTENEDVVGFNPGGGIKVKIFSKDLEAAEKIINE' A
#
# COMPACT_ATOMS: atom_id res chain seq x y z
N MET A 1 18.32 5.87 16.65
CA MET A 1 17.39 6.29 16.08
C MET A 1 16.84 5.45 15.15
N THR A 2 15.70 5.18 15.13
CA THR A 2 15.14 4.34 14.31
C THR A 2 14.62 5.01 13.17
N GLU A 3 14.85 4.59 12.03
CA GLU A 3 14.32 5.14 10.95
C GLU A 3 13.36 4.30 10.41
N GLU A 4 12.16 4.64 10.26
CA GLU A 4 11.17 3.85 9.69
C GLU A 4 11.08 4.16 8.25
N SER A 5 11.45 3.28 7.40
CA SER A 5 11.38 3.50 5.99
C SER A 5 10.09 2.95 5.47
N THR A 6 9.56 3.54 4.45
CA THR A 6 8.37 3.01 3.81
C THR A 6 8.79 2.13 2.66
N ILE A 7 8.07 1.06 2.42
CA ILE A 7 8.38 0.17 1.33
C ILE A 7 7.09 -0.13 0.59
N LEU A 8 7.22 -0.58 -0.63
CA LEU A 8 6.05 -0.88 -1.43
C LEU A 8 5.51 -2.23 -1.00
N LEU A 9 4.23 -2.25 -0.64
CA LEU A 9 3.61 -3.51 -0.29
C LEU A 9 3.05 -4.16 -1.53
N TYR A 10 2.31 -3.44 -2.32
CA TYR A 10 1.74 -4.00 -3.51
C TYR A 10 1.18 -2.90 -4.39
N THR A 11 1.04 -3.16 -5.66
CA THR A 11 0.48 -2.19 -6.59
C THR A 11 -0.85 -2.74 -7.07
N TYR A 12 -1.89 -1.98 -6.90
CA TYR A 12 -3.22 -2.41 -7.31
C TYR A 12 -3.68 -1.64 -8.53
N PRO A 13 -4.36 -2.29 -9.42
CA PRO A 13 -4.78 -1.61 -10.63
C PRO A 13 -5.95 -0.68 -10.40
N ASP A 14 -6.65 -0.83 -9.25
CA ASP A 14 -7.84 -0.13 -9.05
C ASP A 14 -7.80 0.54 -7.72
N ILE A 15 -8.30 1.75 -7.65
CA ILE A 15 -8.29 2.49 -6.40
C ILE A 15 -9.22 1.82 -5.39
N LEU A 16 -10.26 1.15 -5.86
CA LEU A 16 -11.15 0.51 -4.93
C LEU A 16 -10.46 -0.64 -4.21
N GLU A 17 -9.65 -1.39 -4.92
CA GLU A 17 -8.94 -2.47 -4.30
C GLU A 17 -7.90 -1.93 -3.35
N ALA A 18 -7.22 -0.88 -3.73
CA ALA A 18 -6.22 -0.28 -2.88
C ALA A 18 -6.86 0.21 -1.58
N ASN A 19 -8.04 0.81 -1.68
CA ASN A 19 -8.69 1.32 -0.49
C ASN A 19 -9.17 0.20 0.40
N LEU A 20 -9.61 -0.90 -0.18
CA LEU A 20 -10.04 -2.01 0.64
C LEU A 20 -8.88 -2.58 1.43
N VAL A 21 -7.72 -2.66 0.82
CA VAL A 21 -6.55 -3.16 1.49
C VAL A 21 -6.15 -2.19 2.58
N ARG A 22 -6.19 -0.90 2.28
CA ARG A 22 -5.82 0.08 3.29
C ARG A 22 -6.76 0.01 4.49
N ASP A 23 -8.05 -0.24 4.24
CA ASP A 23 -8.97 -0.35 5.35
C ASP A 23 -8.64 -1.56 6.20
N LYS A 24 -8.27 -2.67 5.58
CA LYS A 24 -7.90 -3.83 6.35
C LYS A 24 -6.65 -3.57 7.17
N LEU A 25 -5.70 -2.88 6.59
CA LEU A 25 -4.47 -2.59 7.31
C LEU A 25 -4.77 -1.65 8.48
N LYS A 26 -5.61 -0.69 8.24
CA LYS A 26 -5.91 0.25 9.30
C LYS A 26 -6.61 -0.45 10.44
N ALA A 27 -7.50 -1.36 10.14
CA ALA A 27 -8.20 -2.09 11.17
C ALA A 27 -7.24 -2.91 12.02
N ALA A 28 -6.10 -3.26 11.45
CA ALA A 28 -5.10 -3.99 12.18
C ALA A 28 -4.07 -3.10 12.83
N GLY A 29 -4.26 -1.81 12.74
CA GLY A 29 -3.31 -0.88 13.37
C GLY A 29 -2.10 -0.56 12.51
N ILE A 30 -2.17 -0.83 11.21
CA ILE A 30 -1.03 -0.59 10.34
C ILE A 30 -1.29 0.61 9.48
N ASP A 31 -0.38 1.55 9.49
CA ASP A 31 -0.51 2.74 8.66
C ASP A 31 -0.08 2.42 7.25
N SER A 32 -0.81 2.92 6.29
CA SER A 32 -0.46 2.71 4.89
C SER A 32 -0.57 3.99 4.12
N PHE A 33 0.10 4.06 2.99
CA PHE A 33 0.12 5.25 2.17
C PHE A 33 -0.08 4.86 0.72
N THR A 34 -0.71 5.68 -0.07
CA THR A 34 -0.87 5.37 -1.48
C THR A 34 -0.13 6.37 -2.34
N GLU A 35 0.37 5.92 -3.44
CA GLU A 35 1.02 6.79 -4.37
C GLU A 35 0.49 6.50 -5.73
N ASN A 36 -0.05 7.50 -6.41
CA ASN A 36 -0.54 7.31 -7.72
C ASN A 36 0.53 7.67 -8.69
N GLU A 37 0.77 6.82 -9.62
CA GLU A 37 1.77 7.12 -10.49
C GLU A 37 1.35 7.86 -11.62
N ASP A 38 0.22 8.18 -11.87
CA ASP A 38 -0.19 8.68 -13.02
C ASP A 38 -0.12 10.02 -13.16
N VAL A 39 0.78 10.57 -13.07
CA VAL A 39 0.82 11.79 -13.11
C VAL A 39 0.32 12.43 -14.26
N VAL A 40 0.59 12.25 -15.36
CA VAL A 40 0.15 12.91 -16.43
C VAL A 40 -0.66 12.15 -17.21
N GLY A 41 -1.28 11.38 -16.71
CA GLY A 41 -2.22 10.75 -17.36
C GLY A 41 -1.95 9.79 -18.32
N PHE A 42 -1.00 9.25 -18.47
CA PHE A 42 -0.81 8.41 -19.40
C PHE A 42 -0.15 7.27 -19.03
N ASN A 43 -0.42 6.46 -18.10
CA ASN A 43 0.26 5.38 -17.71
C ASN A 43 -0.63 4.26 -17.66
N PRO A 44 -0.98 3.70 -18.69
CA PRO A 44 -1.93 2.67 -18.72
C PRO A 44 -1.54 1.52 -17.88
N GLY A 45 -0.34 1.31 -17.64
CA GLY A 45 0.00 0.22 -16.80
C GLY A 45 0.18 0.65 -15.42
N GLY A 46 -0.09 1.85 -15.10
CA GLY A 46 0.19 2.32 -13.81
C GLY A 46 -0.76 1.79 -12.83
N GLY A 47 -0.70 2.07 -11.67
CA GLY A 47 -1.57 1.60 -10.67
C GLY A 47 -1.39 2.39 -9.45
N ILE A 48 -2.02 1.95 -8.38
CA ILE A 48 -1.93 2.63 -7.15
C ILE A 48 -1.01 1.86 -6.27
N LYS A 49 0.08 2.46 -5.87
CA LYS A 49 1.05 1.79 -5.05
C LYS A 49 0.67 1.96 -3.61
N VAL A 50 0.60 0.88 -2.88
CA VAL A 50 0.31 0.94 -1.45
C VAL A 50 1.61 0.68 -0.71
N LYS A 51 2.01 1.61 0.14
CA LYS A 51 3.25 1.49 0.87
C LYS A 51 2.97 1.44 2.34
N ILE A 52 3.83 0.82 3.06
CA ILE A 52 3.70 0.72 4.52
C ILE A 52 5.08 0.91 5.12
N PHE A 53 5.16 1.01 6.41
CA PHE A 53 6.47 1.06 7.04
C PHE A 53 7.07 -0.33 7.03
N SER A 54 8.35 -0.42 6.86
CA SER A 54 9.00 -1.70 6.72
C SER A 54 8.78 -2.58 7.95
N LYS A 55 8.62 -2.00 9.11
CA LYS A 55 8.43 -2.78 10.29
C LYS A 55 7.13 -3.55 10.28
N ASP A 56 6.18 -3.15 9.45
CA ASP A 56 4.90 -3.78 9.42
C ASP A 56 4.77 -4.77 8.28
N LEU A 57 5.82 -5.06 7.59
CA LEU A 57 5.73 -5.87 6.40
C LEU A 57 5.14 -7.24 6.66
N GLU A 58 5.60 -7.92 7.66
CA GLU A 58 5.11 -9.24 7.89
C GLU A 58 3.63 -9.24 8.24
N ALA A 59 3.22 -8.34 9.09
CA ALA A 59 1.83 -8.27 9.47
C ALA A 59 0.96 -7.91 8.28
N ALA A 60 1.44 -6.99 7.47
CA ALA A 60 0.68 -6.56 6.31
C ALA A 60 0.53 -7.69 5.31
N GLU A 61 1.55 -8.46 5.12
CA GLU A 61 1.47 -9.54 4.17
C GLU A 61 0.45 -10.59 4.63
N LYS A 62 0.37 -10.82 5.90
CA LYS A 62 -0.60 -11.76 6.38
C LYS A 62 -2.00 -11.24 6.14
N ILE A 63 -2.21 -9.97 6.29
CA ILE A 63 -3.50 -9.38 6.11
C ILE A 63 -3.95 -9.45 4.66
N ILE A 64 -3.09 -9.16 3.73
CA ILE A 64 -3.52 -9.15 2.35
C ILE A 64 -3.60 -10.55 1.77
N ASN A 65 -3.02 -11.51 2.42
CA ASN A 65 -3.09 -12.86 1.94
C ASN A 65 -4.20 -13.65 2.58
N GLU A 66 -4.99 -13.01 3.36
CA GLU A 66 -6.07 -13.74 4.00
C GLU A 66 -7.16 -14.08 3.09
#